data_76f29e3c85c6e0cf4c1b8cbced740cc5
#
_entry.id   76f29e3c85c6e0cf4c1b8cbced740cc5
#
_cell.length_a   1.000
_cell.length_b   1.000
_cell.length_c   1.000
_cell.angle_alpha   90.00
_cell.angle_beta   90.00
_cell.angle_gamma   90.00
#
_symmetry.space_group_name_H-M   'P 1'
#
loop_
_entity.id
_entity.type
_entity.pdbx_description
1 polymer ?
#
loop_
_entity_poly.entity_id
_entity_poly.type
_entity_poly.pdbx_seq_one_letter_code
_entity_poly.pdbx_strand_id
1 'polypeptide(L)'
;MKRMDMAIRVAVRGALGLALWLAGPGAEAWAAAGGPARGREALLVKFRGSALVEDVQRASADMGAHRARAYTLVPGLERWEVGAGQANGVLRQLLARADVEYAEPDFLVQTAAVIPNDPAFVNQWGLFSSTDADINGPEAWDVSVGDPAVVVAIIDTGVQWNHPDLAANIFVNAIELNGSPGIDDDGNGYVDDIHGWDFYAGDSDPMDESGHGTHVAGIVGAAGNNGMGVAGTQWRARILPLRFIGPNGGYVSDAIEAVEYAVAMGARISNNSWGSSSYSSALESAISKAGGKGHLFVAAAGNSGLDADKSPFYPACYPLDSIVSVAAVGQTLLRASFSNYGAQSVDLGAPGVSIYSTLRGSTYGSMSGTSMASPHVAGVAALVLATMPDASVATIRDRLFATVRPLASLQGVTVTGGMVDAAAAVAGIGGTAPATPGNLAAVTVTSASVSLAWTDNAQNESGFHLERSGDGAPFSTIATLGANTTGWTDSGVAAGQTYYYRVCAFNSFGESDYSNVATAVTPRTEPVPVAPGAPGNLAAKALAGKKIALTWTLGSGETTHLMLSRATKSDFKQSVLITLAPATSYTDSGLVAGKVYYYRLQAFNGTSASPYSNSASAKAIR
;
A
#
# COMPACT_ATOMS: atom_id res chain seq x y z
N MET A 1 -8.51 4.08 52.43
CA MET A 1 -7.25 4.72 52.75
C MET A 1 -6.06 4.35 51.82
N LYS A 2 -6.28 3.89 50.59
CA LYS A 2 -5.21 3.56 49.62
C LYS A 2 -5.27 4.35 48.29
N ARG A 3 -6.16 5.35 48.16
CA ARG A 3 -6.27 6.20 46.96
C ARG A 3 -5.80 7.64 47.10
N MET A 4 -5.36 8.03 48.29
CA MET A 4 -4.90 9.42 48.56
C MET A 4 -3.37 9.56 48.51
N ASP A 5 -2.60 8.47 48.55
CA ASP A 5 -1.12 8.49 48.54
C ASP A 5 -0.49 8.60 47.13
N MET A 6 -1.27 8.40 46.05
CA MET A 6 -0.75 8.43 44.67
C MET A 6 -0.77 9.83 44.05
N ALA A 7 -1.68 10.70 44.48
CA ALA A 7 -1.77 12.09 43.98
C ALA A 7 -0.66 12.99 44.53
N ILE A 8 -0.15 12.73 45.77
CA ILE A 8 0.92 13.50 46.40
C ILE A 8 2.30 13.12 45.84
N ARG A 9 2.48 11.88 45.35
CA ARG A 9 3.76 11.45 44.74
C ARG A 9 4.00 11.97 43.34
N VAL A 10 2.94 12.31 42.61
CA VAL A 10 3.06 12.87 41.23
C VAL A 10 3.38 14.37 41.27
N ALA A 11 2.86 15.11 42.26
CA ALA A 11 3.18 16.54 42.41
C ALA A 11 4.62 16.83 42.88
N VAL A 12 5.21 15.93 43.69
CA VAL A 12 6.60 16.09 44.17
C VAL A 12 7.63 15.69 43.12
N ARG A 13 7.29 14.78 42.17
CA ARG A 13 8.21 14.42 41.08
C ARG A 13 8.26 15.48 39.98
N GLY A 14 7.19 16.21 39.73
CA GLY A 14 7.18 17.31 38.77
C GLY A 14 8.07 18.49 39.20
N ALA A 15 8.10 18.84 40.49
CA ALA A 15 8.92 19.94 41.01
C ALA A 15 10.42 19.58 41.13
N LEU A 16 10.77 18.33 41.41
CA LEU A 16 12.17 17.88 41.45
C LEU A 16 12.75 17.68 40.03
N GLY A 17 11.93 17.29 39.05
CA GLY A 17 12.38 17.18 37.66
C GLY A 17 12.79 18.52 37.06
N LEU A 18 12.06 19.60 37.40
CA LEU A 18 12.36 20.95 36.90
C LEU A 18 13.65 21.54 37.49
N ALA A 19 13.97 21.25 38.77
CA ALA A 19 15.18 21.73 39.42
C ALA A 19 16.47 21.02 38.98
N LEU A 20 16.37 19.75 38.57
CA LEU A 20 17.48 18.96 38.02
C LEU A 20 17.79 19.31 36.55
N TRP A 21 16.78 19.77 35.79
CA TRP A 21 16.96 20.16 34.39
C TRP A 21 17.75 21.47 34.23
N LEU A 22 17.65 22.40 35.20
CA LEU A 22 18.39 23.67 35.21
C LEU A 22 19.88 23.55 35.61
N ALA A 23 20.33 22.38 36.11
CA ALA A 23 21.66 22.18 36.64
C ALA A 23 22.46 20.98 36.08
N GLY A 24 21.91 20.23 35.09
CA GLY A 24 22.52 19.00 34.58
C GLY A 24 22.63 18.95 33.04
N PRO A 25 23.26 17.89 32.50
CA PRO A 25 23.52 17.74 31.04
C PRO A 25 22.29 17.62 30.15
N GLY A 26 21.07 17.76 30.69
CA GLY A 26 19.83 17.75 29.91
C GLY A 26 19.66 18.92 28.92
N ALA A 27 20.44 20.01 29.08
CA ALA A 27 20.46 21.12 28.14
C ALA A 27 21.17 20.76 26.80
N GLU A 28 22.09 19.79 26.84
CA GLU A 28 22.81 19.32 25.65
C GLU A 28 21.99 18.24 24.87
N ALA A 29 21.17 17.46 25.59
CA ALA A 29 20.32 16.44 24.97
C ALA A 29 19.20 17.03 24.11
N TRP A 30 18.75 18.26 24.39
CA TRP A 30 17.73 18.91 23.58
C TRP A 30 18.24 19.42 22.22
N ALA A 31 19.52 19.76 22.12
CA ALA A 31 20.15 20.15 20.86
C ALA A 31 20.42 18.94 19.92
N ALA A 32 20.49 17.72 20.51
CA ALA A 32 20.73 16.49 19.76
C ALA A 32 19.45 15.79 19.26
N ALA A 33 18.29 16.05 19.92
CA ALA A 33 17.00 15.55 19.46
C ALA A 33 16.43 16.51 18.42
N GLY A 34 16.69 16.26 17.14
CA GLY A 34 16.33 17.06 15.96
C GLY A 34 15.04 17.88 16.14
N GLY A 35 15.18 19.11 16.59
CA GLY A 35 14.09 20.10 16.66
C GLY A 35 13.57 20.39 15.24
N PRO A 36 12.36 20.96 15.10
CA PRO A 36 11.68 21.10 13.81
C PRO A 36 12.58 21.77 12.77
N ALA A 37 12.60 21.25 11.56
CA ALA A 37 13.44 21.60 10.41
C ALA A 37 13.31 23.05 9.88
N ARG A 38 13.03 24.04 10.74
CA ARG A 38 12.80 25.45 10.39
C ARG A 38 13.55 26.49 11.22
N GLY A 39 14.61 26.15 11.93
CA GLY A 39 15.46 27.16 12.61
C GLY A 39 14.75 27.98 13.70
N ARG A 40 13.65 27.51 14.26
CA ARG A 40 12.92 28.10 15.39
C ARG A 40 12.66 27.04 16.45
N GLU A 41 12.84 27.42 17.70
CA GLU A 41 12.50 26.63 18.88
C GLU A 41 11.15 27.08 19.41
N ALA A 42 10.40 26.22 20.13
CA ALA A 42 9.11 26.58 20.67
C ALA A 42 9.04 26.35 22.19
N LEU A 43 8.27 27.19 22.87
CA LEU A 43 8.00 27.16 24.30
C LEU A 43 6.48 27.16 24.52
N LEU A 44 6.02 26.43 25.54
CA LEU A 44 4.68 26.54 26.09
C LEU A 44 4.75 27.46 27.32
N VAL A 45 3.97 28.53 27.32
CA VAL A 45 3.98 29.56 28.37
C VAL A 45 2.57 29.74 28.91
N LYS A 46 2.38 29.52 30.18
CA LYS A 46 1.11 29.74 30.88
C LYS A 46 1.19 30.99 31.73
N PHE A 47 0.35 31.96 31.41
CA PHE A 47 0.20 33.17 32.19
C PHE A 47 -0.89 33.03 33.26
N ARG A 48 -0.72 33.69 34.39
CA ARG A 48 -1.75 33.80 35.43
C ARG A 48 -2.94 34.60 34.94
N GLY A 49 -4.13 34.33 35.49
CA GLY A 49 -5.36 35.03 35.05
C GLY A 49 -5.35 36.56 35.29
N SER A 50 -4.38 37.07 36.07
CA SER A 50 -4.18 38.51 36.33
C SER A 50 -3.22 39.18 35.33
N ALA A 51 -2.61 38.42 34.41
CA ALA A 51 -1.70 38.99 33.41
C ALA A 51 -2.48 39.84 32.41
N LEU A 52 -2.01 41.08 32.20
CA LEU A 52 -2.61 41.97 31.19
C LEU A 52 -2.12 41.58 29.79
N VAL A 53 -3.01 41.61 28.82
CA VAL A 53 -2.68 41.26 27.42
C VAL A 53 -1.53 42.12 26.89
N GLU A 54 -1.48 43.39 27.27
CA GLU A 54 -0.42 44.33 26.87
C GLU A 54 0.96 43.91 27.45
N ASP A 55 1.00 43.39 28.68
CA ASP A 55 2.24 42.95 29.33
C ASP A 55 2.75 41.66 28.71
N VAL A 56 1.85 40.76 28.30
CA VAL A 56 2.18 39.53 27.54
C VAL A 56 2.72 39.88 26.15
N GLN A 57 2.09 40.85 25.46
CA GLN A 57 2.56 41.31 24.15
C GLN A 57 3.94 41.95 24.23
N ARG A 58 4.14 42.81 25.24
CA ARG A 58 5.44 43.46 25.48
C ARG A 58 6.52 42.42 25.80
N ALA A 59 6.23 41.46 26.66
CA ALA A 59 7.16 40.39 27.01
C ALA A 59 7.60 39.57 25.79
N SER A 60 6.66 39.25 24.89
CA SER A 60 7.03 38.50 23.68
C SER A 60 7.94 39.30 22.76
N ALA A 61 7.65 40.61 22.60
CA ALA A 61 8.46 41.51 21.78
C ALA A 61 9.87 41.71 22.37
N ASP A 62 9.98 41.93 23.68
CA ASP A 62 11.25 42.16 24.39
C ASP A 62 12.17 40.90 24.33
N MET A 63 11.58 39.71 24.29
CA MET A 63 12.29 38.45 24.20
C MET A 63 12.50 37.97 22.75
N GLY A 64 12.08 38.73 21.76
CA GLY A 64 12.19 38.33 20.34
C GLY A 64 11.37 37.09 19.98
N ALA A 65 10.32 36.82 20.76
CA ALA A 65 9.48 35.65 20.60
C ALA A 65 8.23 35.96 19.77
N HIS A 66 7.82 35.05 18.93
CA HIS A 66 6.58 35.11 18.16
C HIS A 66 5.48 34.29 18.85
N ARG A 67 4.36 34.89 19.19
CA ARG A 67 3.19 34.22 19.77
C ARG A 67 2.45 33.46 18.67
N ALA A 68 2.71 32.16 18.55
CA ALA A 68 2.23 31.33 17.45
C ALA A 68 0.79 30.85 17.66
N ARG A 69 0.40 30.59 18.92
CA ARG A 69 -0.92 30.06 19.27
C ARG A 69 -1.31 30.38 20.71
N ALA A 70 -2.60 30.65 20.93
CA ALA A 70 -3.23 30.64 22.26
C ALA A 70 -4.20 29.46 22.35
N TYR A 71 -4.24 28.81 23.51
CA TYR A 71 -5.10 27.64 23.74
C TYR A 71 -6.37 28.04 24.48
N THR A 72 -7.54 27.59 24.03
CA THR A 72 -8.84 27.93 24.61
C THR A 72 -9.20 27.05 25.81
N LEU A 73 -8.81 25.77 25.78
CA LEU A 73 -9.10 24.81 26.86
C LEU A 73 -8.31 25.12 28.15
N VAL A 74 -7.15 25.75 28.02
CA VAL A 74 -6.30 26.19 29.12
C VAL A 74 -6.11 27.72 28.97
N PRO A 75 -7.00 28.56 29.53
CA PRO A 75 -6.92 30.00 29.36
C PRO A 75 -5.59 30.56 29.86
N GLY A 76 -4.94 31.39 29.02
CA GLY A 76 -3.62 31.96 29.31
C GLY A 76 -2.43 31.05 28.97
N LEU A 77 -2.65 29.86 28.41
CA LEU A 77 -1.58 29.03 27.82
C LEU A 77 -1.37 29.48 26.37
N GLU A 78 -0.11 29.70 26.01
CA GLU A 78 0.30 30.11 24.67
C GLU A 78 1.51 29.30 24.20
N ARG A 79 1.64 29.10 22.90
CA ARG A 79 2.83 28.59 22.24
C ARG A 79 3.62 29.75 21.66
N TRP A 80 4.85 29.88 22.06
CA TRP A 80 5.78 30.91 21.62
C TRP A 80 6.91 30.29 20.79
N GLU A 81 7.24 30.88 19.65
CA GLU A 81 8.37 30.51 18.81
C GLU A 81 9.51 31.50 19.01
N VAL A 82 10.72 30.98 19.20
CA VAL A 82 11.95 31.75 19.43
C VAL A 82 13.02 31.37 18.41
N GLY A 83 14.04 32.17 18.25
CA GLY A 83 15.16 31.86 17.37
C GLY A 83 15.95 30.64 17.86
N ALA A 84 16.62 29.93 16.94
CA ALA A 84 17.44 28.78 17.26
C ALA A 84 18.52 29.11 18.32
N GLY A 85 18.65 28.26 19.32
CA GLY A 85 19.57 28.45 20.47
C GLY A 85 19.10 29.46 21.51
N GLN A 86 17.93 30.10 21.36
CA GLN A 86 17.44 31.13 22.29
C GLN A 86 16.48 30.60 23.36
N ALA A 87 15.89 29.41 23.18
CA ALA A 87 14.83 28.89 24.05
C ALA A 87 15.23 28.88 25.52
N ASN A 88 16.42 28.42 25.86
CA ASN A 88 16.91 28.38 27.24
C ASN A 88 17.08 29.77 27.88
N GLY A 89 17.44 30.77 27.09
CA GLY A 89 17.55 32.17 27.55
C GLY A 89 16.16 32.76 27.81
N VAL A 90 15.25 32.60 26.89
CA VAL A 90 13.87 33.07 26.98
C VAL A 90 13.12 32.35 28.11
N LEU A 91 13.29 31.04 28.24
CA LEU A 91 12.69 30.23 29.31
C LEU A 91 13.05 30.76 30.70
N ARG A 92 14.34 31.05 30.96
CA ARG A 92 14.79 31.62 32.24
C ARG A 92 14.16 32.98 32.50
N GLN A 93 14.03 33.82 31.50
CA GLN A 93 13.38 35.13 31.62
C GLN A 93 11.90 35.01 31.94
N LEU A 94 11.21 34.09 31.29
CA LEU A 94 9.80 33.79 31.54
C LEU A 94 9.56 33.27 32.94
N LEU A 95 10.35 32.32 33.41
CA LEU A 95 10.25 31.75 34.77
C LEU A 95 10.56 32.76 35.87
N ALA A 96 11.29 33.85 35.58
CA ALA A 96 11.55 34.93 36.53
C ALA A 96 10.38 35.95 36.65
N ARG A 97 9.37 35.86 35.79
CA ARG A 97 8.24 36.80 35.81
C ARG A 97 7.17 36.36 36.81
N ALA A 98 6.62 37.32 37.52
CA ALA A 98 5.58 37.08 38.53
C ALA A 98 4.20 36.73 37.90
N ASP A 99 3.97 37.15 36.65
CA ASP A 99 2.75 36.90 35.89
C ASP A 99 2.76 35.58 35.10
N VAL A 100 3.88 34.90 35.04
CA VAL A 100 4.00 33.54 34.49
C VAL A 100 3.70 32.50 35.57
N GLU A 101 2.86 31.54 35.28
CA GLU A 101 2.54 30.43 36.17
C GLU A 101 3.53 29.29 35.95
N TYR A 102 3.79 28.92 34.69
CA TYR A 102 4.88 28.06 34.27
C TYR A 102 5.28 28.38 32.83
N ALA A 103 6.47 27.99 32.46
CA ALA A 103 6.94 27.96 31.08
C ALA A 103 7.85 26.72 30.94
N GLU A 104 7.75 26.08 29.78
CA GLU A 104 8.47 24.83 29.46
C GLU A 104 8.74 24.73 27.95
N PRO A 105 9.72 23.94 27.53
CA PRO A 105 9.87 23.62 26.10
C PRO A 105 8.62 22.94 25.55
N ASP A 106 8.30 23.21 24.30
CA ASP A 106 7.30 22.46 23.53
C ASP A 106 7.98 21.12 23.13
N PHE A 107 7.85 20.13 24.01
CA PHE A 107 8.52 18.84 23.84
C PHE A 107 7.93 18.08 22.68
N LEU A 108 8.81 17.47 21.87
CA LEU A 108 8.38 16.48 20.89
C LEU A 108 7.84 15.26 21.63
N VAL A 109 6.60 14.91 21.36
CA VAL A 109 6.00 13.65 21.81
C VAL A 109 6.04 12.67 20.64
N GLN A 110 6.55 11.48 20.91
CA GLN A 110 6.56 10.38 19.94
C GLN A 110 5.63 9.29 20.44
N THR A 111 5.17 8.42 19.53
CA THR A 111 4.54 7.16 19.91
C THR A 111 5.55 6.37 20.74
N ALA A 112 5.09 5.63 21.75
CA ALA A 112 5.95 4.70 22.44
C ALA A 112 6.34 3.60 21.47
N ALA A 113 7.64 3.41 21.22
CA ALA A 113 8.16 2.38 20.31
C ALA A 113 7.61 1.00 20.70
N VAL A 114 7.30 0.17 19.71
CA VAL A 114 6.74 -1.17 19.93
C VAL A 114 7.84 -2.10 20.42
N ILE A 115 7.83 -2.44 21.71
CA ILE A 115 8.77 -3.40 22.32
C ILE A 115 8.12 -4.79 22.30
N PRO A 116 8.79 -5.81 21.73
CA PRO A 116 8.25 -7.16 21.70
C PRO A 116 8.24 -7.79 23.10
N ASN A 117 7.35 -8.76 23.31
CA ASN A 117 7.18 -9.46 24.59
C ASN A 117 8.10 -10.69 24.76
N ASP A 118 9.06 -10.86 23.87
CA ASP A 118 9.98 -12.01 23.83
C ASP A 118 10.97 -11.93 24.99
N PRO A 119 11.05 -12.96 25.86
CA PRO A 119 11.76 -12.85 27.14
C PRO A 119 13.26 -12.58 27.02
N ALA A 120 13.90 -13.01 25.93
CA ALA A 120 15.33 -12.80 25.71
C ALA A 120 15.65 -11.57 24.84
N PHE A 121 14.66 -10.77 24.44
CA PHE A 121 14.85 -9.53 23.68
C PHE A 121 15.81 -8.56 24.39
N VAL A 122 15.81 -8.56 25.70
CA VAL A 122 16.73 -7.75 26.52
C VAL A 122 18.22 -8.02 26.28
N ASN A 123 18.56 -9.17 25.65
CA ASN A 123 19.93 -9.54 25.27
C ASN A 123 20.28 -9.12 23.83
N GLN A 124 19.31 -8.62 23.05
CA GLN A 124 19.47 -8.30 21.62
C GLN A 124 19.84 -6.83 21.41
N TRP A 125 21.03 -6.44 21.92
CA TRP A 125 21.47 -5.05 21.83
C TRP A 125 21.53 -4.50 20.40
N GLY A 126 21.71 -5.37 19.41
CA GLY A 126 21.73 -4.97 17.99
C GLY A 126 20.40 -4.43 17.48
N LEU A 127 19.29 -4.86 18.11
CA LEU A 127 17.94 -4.40 17.77
C LEU A 127 17.46 -3.27 18.68
N PHE A 128 17.86 -3.32 19.98
CA PHE A 128 17.52 -2.31 20.98
C PHE A 128 18.60 -2.17 22.05
N SER A 129 19.08 -0.96 22.26
CA SER A 129 20.10 -0.62 23.25
C SER A 129 19.77 0.66 23.98
N SER A 130 19.89 0.66 25.30
CA SER A 130 19.71 1.87 26.12
C SER A 130 20.75 2.98 25.84
N THR A 131 21.79 2.67 25.07
CA THR A 131 22.87 3.60 24.70
C THR A 131 22.76 4.02 23.22
N ASP A 132 21.65 3.71 22.55
CA ASP A 132 21.44 4.01 21.13
C ASP A 132 22.56 3.44 20.23
N ALA A 133 23.03 2.22 20.56
CA ALA A 133 24.07 1.54 19.79
C ALA A 133 23.50 0.54 18.77
N ASP A 134 22.19 0.42 18.69
CA ASP A 134 21.43 -0.52 17.86
C ASP A 134 21.07 0.03 16.48
N ILE A 135 20.24 -0.71 15.76
CA ILE A 135 19.72 -0.33 14.43
C ILE A 135 18.37 0.40 14.48
N ASN A 136 17.89 0.86 15.64
CA ASN A 136 16.57 1.45 15.85
C ASN A 136 15.42 0.50 15.43
N GLY A 137 15.50 -0.76 15.90
CA GLY A 137 14.51 -1.80 15.57
C GLY A 137 13.10 -1.45 16.03
N PRO A 138 12.87 -1.10 17.31
CA PRO A 138 11.55 -0.71 17.83
C PRO A 138 10.89 0.43 17.05
N GLU A 139 11.65 1.44 16.66
CA GLU A 139 11.16 2.57 15.89
C GLU A 139 10.82 2.15 14.44
N ALA A 140 11.54 1.19 13.87
CA ALA A 140 11.23 0.61 12.58
C ALA A 140 9.94 -0.21 12.64
N TRP A 141 9.69 -0.93 13.74
CA TRP A 141 8.49 -1.75 13.93
C TRP A 141 7.21 -0.93 14.12
N ASP A 142 7.32 0.34 14.51
CA ASP A 142 6.19 1.28 14.45
C ASP A 142 5.69 1.50 13.01
N VAL A 143 6.55 1.26 12.02
CA VAL A 143 6.22 1.37 10.58
C VAL A 143 5.87 0.00 10.00
N SER A 144 6.72 -1.01 10.21
CA SER A 144 6.50 -2.37 9.71
C SER A 144 7.23 -3.40 10.55
N VAL A 145 6.55 -4.49 10.86
CA VAL A 145 7.13 -5.68 11.52
C VAL A 145 7.54 -6.76 10.50
N GLY A 146 7.51 -6.44 9.21
CA GLY A 146 7.77 -7.36 8.10
C GLY A 146 6.49 -7.90 7.44
N ASP A 147 6.67 -8.52 6.27
CA ASP A 147 5.59 -9.13 5.48
C ASP A 147 6.00 -10.54 5.02
N PRO A 148 5.18 -11.58 5.30
CA PRO A 148 5.43 -12.94 4.81
C PRO A 148 5.45 -13.09 3.28
N ALA A 149 5.00 -12.08 2.52
CA ALA A 149 5.15 -12.06 1.08
C ALA A 149 6.61 -11.84 0.64
N VAL A 150 7.45 -11.27 1.53
CA VAL A 150 8.87 -11.04 1.27
C VAL A 150 9.68 -12.27 1.67
N VAL A 151 10.15 -13.03 0.70
CA VAL A 151 11.01 -14.20 0.92
C VAL A 151 12.47 -13.76 1.04
N VAL A 152 13.13 -14.18 2.13
CA VAL A 152 14.57 -13.99 2.38
C VAL A 152 15.25 -15.36 2.40
N ALA A 153 16.13 -15.62 1.45
CA ALA A 153 16.91 -16.85 1.44
C ALA A 153 18.09 -16.78 2.42
N ILE A 154 18.25 -17.83 3.22
CA ILE A 154 19.44 -18.02 4.08
C ILE A 154 20.29 -19.09 3.41
N ILE A 155 21.30 -18.64 2.65
CA ILE A 155 22.25 -19.51 1.96
C ILE A 155 23.45 -19.71 2.89
N ASP A 156 23.46 -20.85 3.63
CA ASP A 156 24.37 -21.05 4.76
C ASP A 156 24.58 -22.54 5.09
N THR A 157 24.77 -22.89 6.37
CA THR A 157 24.89 -24.26 6.89
C THR A 157 23.55 -24.99 7.06
N GLY A 158 22.48 -24.43 6.55
CA GLY A 158 21.10 -24.84 6.78
C GLY A 158 20.43 -24.03 7.89
N VAL A 159 19.17 -24.33 8.18
CA VAL A 159 18.39 -23.70 9.26
C VAL A 159 17.65 -24.81 10.01
N GLN A 160 17.65 -24.76 11.34
CA GLN A 160 16.73 -25.61 12.12
C GLN A 160 15.30 -25.09 11.88
N TRP A 161 14.69 -25.47 10.76
CA TRP A 161 13.39 -24.97 10.30
C TRP A 161 12.23 -25.26 11.25
N ASN A 162 12.38 -26.28 12.11
CA ASN A 162 11.42 -26.61 13.17
C ASN A 162 11.77 -25.97 14.53
N HIS A 163 12.70 -25.01 14.59
CA HIS A 163 12.96 -24.26 15.81
C HIS A 163 11.70 -23.49 16.23
N PRO A 164 11.24 -23.58 17.51
CA PRO A 164 9.97 -22.98 17.95
C PRO A 164 9.82 -21.50 17.61
N ASP A 165 10.93 -20.76 17.60
CA ASP A 165 10.97 -19.32 17.34
C ASP A 165 11.21 -18.97 15.85
N LEU A 166 11.36 -19.97 14.99
CA LEU A 166 11.53 -19.80 13.53
C LEU A 166 10.40 -20.41 12.74
N ALA A 167 9.82 -21.52 13.21
CA ALA A 167 8.90 -22.38 12.44
C ALA A 167 7.72 -21.63 11.82
N ALA A 168 7.19 -20.59 12.49
CA ALA A 168 6.09 -19.77 11.97
C ALA A 168 6.50 -18.90 10.76
N ASN A 169 7.80 -18.62 10.63
CA ASN A 169 8.37 -17.75 9.60
C ASN A 169 9.15 -18.52 8.53
N ILE A 170 9.18 -19.86 8.60
CA ILE A 170 9.84 -20.66 7.58
C ILE A 170 9.01 -20.69 6.30
N PHE A 171 9.70 -20.64 5.18
CA PHE A 171 9.12 -20.85 3.86
C PHE A 171 8.50 -22.26 3.77
N VAL A 172 7.37 -22.33 3.10
CA VAL A 172 6.71 -23.60 2.77
C VAL A 172 6.37 -23.59 1.29
N ASN A 173 6.95 -24.52 0.54
CA ASN A 173 6.51 -24.85 -0.80
C ASN A 173 5.17 -25.60 -0.72
N ALA A 174 4.07 -24.86 -0.94
CA ALA A 174 2.74 -25.43 -0.79
C ALA A 174 2.39 -26.46 -1.87
N ILE A 175 3.06 -26.46 -3.00
CA ILE A 175 2.85 -27.43 -4.08
C ILE A 175 3.42 -28.78 -3.62
N GLU A 176 4.66 -28.81 -3.16
CA GLU A 176 5.31 -30.00 -2.63
C GLU A 176 4.64 -30.52 -1.35
N LEU A 177 4.28 -29.62 -0.42
CA LEU A 177 3.59 -30.02 0.83
C LEU A 177 2.26 -30.75 0.57
N ASN A 178 1.53 -30.36 -0.47
CA ASN A 178 0.23 -30.96 -0.82
C ASN A 178 0.34 -31.95 -1.97
N GLY A 179 1.55 -32.22 -2.45
CA GLY A 179 1.88 -33.10 -3.55
C GLY A 179 2.02 -34.57 -3.13
N SER A 180 2.69 -35.35 -3.95
CA SER A 180 2.91 -36.78 -3.77
C SER A 180 4.33 -37.02 -3.28
N PRO A 181 4.55 -37.64 -2.10
CA PRO A 181 5.90 -37.91 -1.60
C PRO A 181 6.79 -38.61 -2.62
N GLY A 182 7.99 -38.09 -2.83
CA GLY A 182 8.96 -38.62 -3.78
C GLY A 182 8.74 -38.16 -5.22
N ILE A 183 7.88 -37.21 -5.46
CA ILE A 183 7.61 -36.60 -6.77
C ILE A 183 7.95 -35.11 -6.68
N ASP A 184 8.56 -34.57 -7.71
CA ASP A 184 8.71 -33.13 -7.95
C ASP A 184 7.38 -32.61 -8.55
N ASP A 185 6.47 -32.13 -7.67
CA ASP A 185 5.10 -31.80 -8.07
C ASP A 185 5.02 -30.42 -8.73
N ASP A 186 5.96 -29.51 -8.49
CA ASP A 186 6.02 -28.18 -9.11
C ASP A 186 6.95 -28.13 -10.35
N GLY A 187 7.72 -29.20 -10.60
CA GLY A 187 8.58 -29.35 -11.77
C GLY A 187 9.82 -28.46 -11.75
N ASN A 188 10.27 -28.06 -10.56
CA ASN A 188 11.44 -27.19 -10.37
C ASN A 188 12.77 -27.93 -10.37
N GLY A 189 12.76 -29.27 -10.34
CA GLY A 189 13.93 -30.17 -10.33
C GLY A 189 14.33 -30.65 -8.92
N TYR A 190 13.58 -30.30 -7.87
CA TYR A 190 13.88 -30.59 -6.47
C TYR A 190 12.69 -31.30 -5.82
N VAL A 191 12.85 -32.61 -5.57
CA VAL A 191 11.79 -33.49 -5.04
C VAL A 191 11.53 -33.20 -3.57
N ASP A 192 10.27 -33.01 -3.17
CA ASP A 192 9.83 -32.80 -1.78
C ASP A 192 10.53 -31.59 -1.08
N ASP A 193 10.86 -30.53 -1.79
CA ASP A 193 11.57 -29.32 -1.29
C ASP A 193 10.70 -28.39 -0.43
N ILE A 194 9.91 -28.98 0.47
CA ILE A 194 8.87 -28.30 1.26
C ILE A 194 9.40 -27.08 2.02
N HIS A 195 10.61 -27.19 2.59
CA HIS A 195 11.20 -26.11 3.42
C HIS A 195 12.46 -25.48 2.79
N GLY A 196 12.74 -25.75 1.52
CA GLY A 196 13.97 -25.40 0.83
C GLY A 196 14.79 -26.62 0.50
N TRP A 197 16.12 -26.50 0.30
CA TRP A 197 16.94 -27.58 -0.23
C TRP A 197 18.33 -27.64 0.41
N ASP A 198 18.86 -28.87 0.56
CA ASP A 198 20.24 -29.15 0.93
C ASP A 198 21.10 -29.45 -0.31
N PHE A 199 21.84 -28.47 -0.81
CA PHE A 199 22.76 -28.63 -1.93
C PHE A 199 24.03 -29.38 -1.55
N TYR A 200 24.39 -29.42 -0.26
CA TYR A 200 25.56 -30.17 0.22
C TYR A 200 25.28 -31.68 0.22
N ALA A 201 24.11 -32.10 0.67
CA ALA A 201 23.70 -33.51 0.69
C ALA A 201 22.97 -33.95 -0.60
N GLY A 202 22.35 -33.01 -1.33
CA GLY A 202 21.54 -33.27 -2.51
C GLY A 202 20.15 -33.79 -2.15
N ASP A 203 19.53 -33.29 -1.07
CA ASP A 203 18.22 -33.73 -0.60
C ASP A 203 17.34 -32.58 -0.10
N SER A 204 16.11 -32.91 0.29
CA SER A 204 15.08 -31.94 0.67
C SER A 204 15.10 -31.51 2.15
N ASP A 205 16.11 -31.90 2.93
CA ASP A 205 16.20 -31.50 4.36
C ASP A 205 17.33 -30.50 4.62
N PRO A 206 17.05 -29.17 4.50
CA PRO A 206 18.02 -28.12 4.74
C PRO A 206 18.29 -27.88 6.24
N MET A 207 18.18 -28.94 7.06
CA MET A 207 18.42 -28.88 8.50
C MET A 207 19.85 -28.48 8.81
N ASP A 208 20.01 -27.50 9.69
CA ASP A 208 21.32 -27.04 10.13
C ASP A 208 22.02 -28.05 11.05
N GLU A 209 23.22 -28.46 10.69
CA GLU A 209 24.07 -29.33 11.50
C GLU A 209 25.20 -28.59 12.24
N SER A 210 25.42 -27.30 11.90
CA SER A 210 26.45 -26.44 12.50
C SER A 210 25.90 -25.52 13.59
N GLY A 211 24.75 -24.90 13.34
CA GLY A 211 24.12 -23.87 14.17
C GLY A 211 24.36 -22.45 13.67
N HIS A 212 25.24 -22.26 12.67
CA HIS A 212 25.55 -20.94 12.13
C HIS A 212 24.36 -20.36 11.34
N GLY A 213 23.80 -21.11 10.38
CA GLY A 213 22.66 -20.64 9.60
C GLY A 213 21.38 -20.46 10.43
N THR A 214 21.19 -21.29 11.48
CA THR A 214 20.08 -21.11 12.43
C THR A 214 20.21 -19.79 13.19
N HIS A 215 21.44 -19.43 13.60
CA HIS A 215 21.70 -18.14 14.28
C HIS A 215 21.44 -16.95 13.34
N VAL A 216 21.92 -17.05 12.12
CA VAL A 216 21.71 -16.06 11.06
C VAL A 216 20.22 -15.89 10.76
N ALA A 217 19.48 -16.99 10.60
CA ALA A 217 18.04 -16.97 10.35
C ALA A 217 17.26 -16.25 11.46
N GLY A 218 17.64 -16.46 12.73
CA GLY A 218 17.01 -15.78 13.86
C GLY A 218 17.22 -14.26 13.87
N ILE A 219 18.37 -13.76 13.43
CA ILE A 219 18.62 -12.33 13.29
C ILE A 219 17.72 -11.72 12.21
N VAL A 220 17.54 -12.41 11.08
CA VAL A 220 16.65 -11.95 10.01
C VAL A 220 15.21 -11.95 10.46
N GLY A 221 14.73 -13.08 11.06
CA GLY A 221 13.30 -13.25 11.21
C GLY A 221 12.88 -14.31 12.24
N ALA A 222 13.46 -14.33 13.45
CA ALA A 222 12.78 -14.97 14.57
C ALA A 222 11.42 -14.33 14.79
N ALA A 223 10.40 -15.15 15.11
CA ALA A 223 9.02 -14.68 15.25
C ALA A 223 8.88 -13.74 16.45
N GLY A 224 8.84 -12.44 16.23
CA GLY A 224 8.77 -11.44 17.29
C GLY A 224 7.37 -11.31 17.90
N ASN A 225 7.34 -10.85 19.16
CA ASN A 225 6.13 -10.61 19.94
C ASN A 225 5.25 -11.87 20.13
N ASN A 226 5.91 -13.03 20.21
CA ASN A 226 5.28 -14.34 20.35
C ASN A 226 5.37 -14.89 21.81
N GLY A 227 6.02 -14.16 22.71
CA GLY A 227 6.23 -14.55 24.11
C GLY A 227 7.29 -15.62 24.31
N MET A 228 8.13 -15.91 23.30
CA MET A 228 9.22 -16.87 23.34
C MET A 228 10.53 -16.19 22.91
N GLY A 229 11.65 -16.71 23.40
CA GLY A 229 13.00 -16.46 22.95
C GLY A 229 13.34 -15.04 22.59
N VAL A 230 13.53 -14.80 21.29
CA VAL A 230 14.09 -13.58 20.70
C VAL A 230 13.20 -13.03 19.57
N ALA A 231 13.39 -11.77 19.21
CA ALA A 231 12.78 -11.19 18.00
C ALA A 231 13.80 -11.13 16.84
N GLY A 232 13.37 -11.37 15.63
CA GLY A 232 14.14 -11.05 14.43
C GLY A 232 14.01 -9.57 14.06
N THR A 233 14.84 -9.11 13.13
CA THR A 233 14.71 -7.80 12.50
C THR A 233 13.31 -7.65 11.88
N GLN A 234 12.77 -8.75 11.36
CA GLN A 234 11.36 -8.89 10.98
C GLN A 234 10.66 -9.88 11.91
N TRP A 235 9.51 -9.52 12.49
CA TRP A 235 8.70 -10.44 13.31
C TRP A 235 7.87 -11.39 12.47
N ARG A 236 7.48 -10.93 11.28
CA ARG A 236 6.74 -11.67 10.26
C ARG A 236 7.58 -11.74 9.01
N ALA A 237 8.25 -12.85 8.82
CA ALA A 237 9.18 -13.09 7.72
C ALA A 237 8.77 -14.34 6.93
N ARG A 238 9.44 -14.56 5.80
CA ARG A 238 9.44 -15.83 5.09
C ARG A 238 10.89 -16.22 4.80
N ILE A 239 11.45 -17.05 5.67
CA ILE A 239 12.83 -17.52 5.60
C ILE A 239 12.87 -18.77 4.73
N LEU A 240 13.66 -18.75 3.65
CA LEU A 240 13.92 -19.89 2.78
C LEU A 240 15.28 -20.50 3.14
N PRO A 241 15.33 -21.67 3.84
CA PRO A 241 16.56 -22.36 4.18
C PRO A 241 17.24 -22.97 2.96
N LEU A 242 18.51 -22.65 2.72
CA LEU A 242 19.31 -23.23 1.65
C LEU A 242 20.67 -23.65 2.21
N ARG A 243 20.85 -24.96 2.40
CA ARG A 243 22.10 -25.50 2.93
C ARG A 243 23.04 -25.85 1.79
N PHE A 244 24.24 -25.25 1.78
CA PHE A 244 25.30 -25.66 0.88
C PHE A 244 26.66 -25.84 1.60
N ILE A 245 26.72 -25.50 2.88
CA ILE A 245 27.92 -25.62 3.70
C ILE A 245 27.74 -26.80 4.68
N GLY A 246 28.57 -27.82 4.53
CA GLY A 246 28.69 -28.93 5.45
C GLY A 246 29.94 -28.80 6.35
N PRO A 247 30.29 -29.86 7.12
CA PRO A 247 31.41 -29.85 8.05
C PRO A 247 32.77 -29.52 7.42
N ASN A 248 32.92 -29.75 6.12
CA ASN A 248 34.16 -29.51 5.36
C ASN A 248 34.12 -28.26 4.49
N GLY A 249 33.14 -27.37 4.68
CA GLY A 249 32.87 -26.23 3.81
C GLY A 249 31.84 -26.57 2.74
N GLY A 250 31.67 -25.67 1.76
CA GLY A 250 30.79 -25.79 0.61
C GLY A 250 31.51 -25.46 -0.68
N TYR A 251 31.04 -25.97 -1.79
CA TYR A 251 31.58 -25.67 -3.11
C TYR A 251 30.88 -24.47 -3.74
N VAL A 252 31.60 -23.76 -4.60
CA VAL A 252 31.05 -22.63 -5.37
C VAL A 252 29.91 -23.06 -6.29
N SER A 253 29.95 -24.29 -6.83
CA SER A 253 28.85 -24.88 -7.62
C SER A 253 27.54 -24.89 -6.85
N ASP A 254 27.58 -25.40 -5.61
CA ASP A 254 26.40 -25.54 -4.75
C ASP A 254 25.87 -24.17 -4.32
N ALA A 255 26.77 -23.20 -4.11
CA ALA A 255 26.38 -21.81 -3.85
C ALA A 255 25.68 -21.17 -5.07
N ILE A 256 26.13 -21.48 -6.31
CA ILE A 256 25.48 -21.01 -7.54
C ILE A 256 24.08 -21.60 -7.65
N GLU A 257 23.95 -22.92 -7.46
CA GLU A 257 22.65 -23.59 -7.49
C GLU A 257 21.69 -23.03 -6.42
N ALA A 258 22.19 -22.77 -5.20
CA ALA A 258 21.40 -22.13 -4.14
C ALA A 258 20.91 -20.72 -4.51
N VAL A 259 21.72 -19.91 -5.21
CA VAL A 259 21.32 -18.59 -5.71
C VAL A 259 20.27 -18.73 -6.81
N GLU A 260 20.43 -19.65 -7.74
CA GLU A 260 19.47 -19.91 -8.82
C GLU A 260 18.12 -20.39 -8.25
N TYR A 261 18.15 -21.31 -7.31
CA TYR A 261 16.98 -21.80 -6.61
C TYR A 261 16.28 -20.69 -5.81
N ALA A 262 17.03 -19.88 -5.05
CA ALA A 262 16.46 -18.76 -4.30
C ALA A 262 15.65 -17.82 -5.21
N VAL A 263 16.20 -17.47 -6.38
CA VAL A 263 15.51 -16.63 -7.38
C VAL A 263 14.30 -17.34 -7.97
N ALA A 264 14.37 -18.65 -8.24
CA ALA A 264 13.25 -19.44 -8.77
C ALA A 264 12.10 -19.51 -7.77
N MET A 265 12.40 -19.66 -6.47
CA MET A 265 11.41 -19.67 -5.38
C MET A 265 10.94 -18.25 -4.97
N GLY A 266 11.28 -17.23 -5.72
CA GLY A 266 10.80 -15.85 -5.54
C GLY A 266 11.48 -15.06 -4.45
N ALA A 267 12.63 -15.51 -3.92
CA ALA A 267 13.39 -14.75 -2.95
C ALA A 267 13.96 -13.47 -3.58
N ARG A 268 13.54 -12.32 -3.04
CA ARG A 268 14.01 -11.00 -3.47
C ARG A 268 15.31 -10.59 -2.77
N ILE A 269 15.66 -11.25 -1.69
CA ILE A 269 16.83 -10.98 -0.86
C ILE A 269 17.46 -12.30 -0.45
N SER A 270 18.79 -12.39 -0.45
CA SER A 270 19.51 -13.45 0.26
C SER A 270 20.50 -12.91 1.27
N ASN A 271 20.64 -13.61 2.39
CA ASN A 271 21.74 -13.42 3.32
C ASN A 271 22.82 -14.48 3.07
N ASN A 272 24.06 -14.00 2.94
CA ASN A 272 25.23 -14.78 2.55
C ASN A 272 26.37 -14.52 3.52
N SER A 273 26.36 -15.28 4.63
CA SER A 273 27.31 -15.11 5.73
C SER A 273 28.56 -16.01 5.56
N TRP A 274 29.08 -16.08 4.33
CA TRP A 274 30.20 -16.92 3.91
C TRP A 274 31.07 -16.25 2.85
N GLY A 275 32.22 -16.85 2.55
CA GLY A 275 33.08 -16.39 1.48
C GLY A 275 34.50 -16.96 1.54
N SER A 276 35.32 -16.55 0.58
CA SER A 276 36.73 -16.92 0.47
C SER A 276 37.56 -15.83 -0.21
N SER A 277 38.88 -15.97 -0.19
CA SER A 277 39.79 -15.11 -0.95
C SER A 277 39.88 -15.46 -2.44
N SER A 278 39.26 -16.55 -2.87
CA SER A 278 39.33 -17.03 -4.26
C SER A 278 38.24 -16.37 -5.11
N TYR A 279 38.65 -15.69 -6.17
CA TYR A 279 37.73 -15.13 -7.15
C TYR A 279 37.10 -16.24 -8.02
N SER A 280 35.78 -16.17 -8.24
CA SER A 280 35.04 -17.04 -9.15
C SER A 280 34.19 -16.22 -10.11
N SER A 281 34.54 -16.24 -11.40
CA SER A 281 33.73 -15.58 -12.43
C SER A 281 32.38 -16.24 -12.66
N ALA A 282 32.25 -17.54 -12.34
CA ALA A 282 30.99 -18.25 -12.43
C ALA A 282 30.01 -17.75 -11.35
N LEU A 283 30.47 -17.62 -10.10
CA LEU A 283 29.65 -17.11 -9.00
C LEU A 283 29.28 -15.61 -9.22
N GLU A 284 30.25 -14.79 -9.64
CA GLU A 284 29.97 -13.39 -9.99
C GLU A 284 28.89 -13.30 -11.07
N SER A 285 28.97 -14.12 -12.11
CA SER A 285 27.99 -14.16 -13.19
C SER A 285 26.60 -14.58 -12.69
N ALA A 286 26.51 -15.58 -11.80
CA ALA A 286 25.26 -16.02 -11.21
C ALA A 286 24.61 -14.91 -10.37
N ILE A 287 25.39 -14.25 -9.50
CA ILE A 287 24.90 -13.13 -8.66
C ILE A 287 24.46 -11.94 -9.54
N SER A 288 25.24 -11.60 -10.58
CA SER A 288 24.88 -10.56 -11.54
C SER A 288 23.54 -10.85 -12.25
N LYS A 289 23.31 -12.11 -12.63
CA LYS A 289 22.05 -12.55 -13.26
C LYS A 289 20.89 -12.51 -12.28
N ALA A 290 21.11 -12.94 -11.03
CA ALA A 290 20.13 -12.83 -9.95
C ALA A 290 19.73 -11.36 -9.71
N GLY A 291 20.71 -10.44 -9.66
CA GLY A 291 20.47 -9.00 -9.55
C GLY A 291 19.62 -8.46 -10.71
N GLY A 292 19.89 -8.91 -11.95
CA GLY A 292 19.07 -8.58 -13.12
C GLY A 292 17.62 -9.11 -13.06
N LYS A 293 17.36 -10.09 -12.19
CA LYS A 293 16.01 -10.60 -11.89
C LYS A 293 15.39 -9.97 -10.64
N GLY A 294 16.02 -8.95 -10.06
CA GLY A 294 15.51 -8.22 -8.90
C GLY A 294 15.88 -8.81 -7.55
N HIS A 295 16.95 -9.61 -7.47
CA HIS A 295 17.45 -10.23 -6.24
C HIS A 295 18.61 -9.43 -5.64
N LEU A 296 18.48 -8.99 -4.38
CA LEU A 296 19.52 -8.33 -3.60
C LEU A 296 20.33 -9.38 -2.83
N PHE A 297 21.65 -9.34 -2.99
CA PHE A 297 22.59 -10.26 -2.35
C PHE A 297 23.32 -9.55 -1.21
N VAL A 298 22.98 -9.84 0.05
CA VAL A 298 23.63 -9.26 1.23
C VAL A 298 24.74 -10.18 1.70
N ALA A 299 25.97 -9.67 1.81
CA ALA A 299 27.16 -10.47 2.05
C ALA A 299 27.98 -9.99 3.25
N ALA A 300 28.52 -10.93 4.03
CA ALA A 300 29.46 -10.66 5.11
C ALA A 300 30.85 -10.26 4.53
N ALA A 301 31.42 -9.14 4.99
CA ALA A 301 32.71 -8.63 4.47
C ALA A 301 33.92 -9.51 4.82
N GLY A 302 33.80 -10.44 5.77
CA GLY A 302 34.87 -11.32 6.24
C GLY A 302 35.47 -10.91 7.59
N ASN A 303 36.18 -11.86 8.22
CA ASN A 303 36.57 -11.77 9.63
C ASN A 303 38.10 -11.80 9.85
N SER A 304 38.88 -11.30 8.91
CA SER A 304 40.36 -11.31 8.98
C SER A 304 40.95 -9.96 9.40
N GLY A 305 40.14 -8.92 9.59
CA GLY A 305 40.59 -7.56 9.92
C GLY A 305 41.36 -6.87 8.79
N LEU A 306 41.20 -7.35 7.57
CA LEU A 306 41.96 -6.89 6.40
C LEU A 306 41.25 -5.77 5.66
N ASP A 307 42.07 -4.96 4.96
CA ASP A 307 41.61 -4.00 3.98
C ASP A 307 41.19 -4.76 2.71
N ALA A 308 39.89 -4.87 2.47
CA ALA A 308 39.32 -5.64 1.38
C ALA A 308 39.53 -4.97 0.00
N ASP A 309 39.83 -3.66 -0.03
CA ASP A 309 40.27 -2.98 -1.25
C ASP A 309 41.66 -3.49 -1.73
N LYS A 310 42.43 -4.11 -0.84
CA LYS A 310 43.78 -4.70 -1.13
C LYS A 310 43.78 -6.23 -1.07
N SER A 311 42.95 -6.80 -0.23
CA SER A 311 42.84 -8.26 -0.03
C SER A 311 41.37 -8.65 -0.10
N PRO A 312 40.80 -8.76 -1.30
CA PRO A 312 39.38 -9.01 -1.50
C PRO A 312 38.89 -10.30 -0.86
N PHE A 313 37.64 -10.28 -0.39
CA PHE A 313 36.92 -11.42 0.13
C PHE A 313 35.61 -11.60 -0.66
N TYR A 314 35.48 -12.69 -1.39
CA TYR A 314 34.37 -12.95 -2.30
C TYR A 314 33.35 -13.88 -1.64
N PRO A 315 32.03 -13.64 -1.87
CA PRO A 315 31.40 -12.77 -2.88
C PRO A 315 31.26 -11.29 -2.51
N ALA A 316 31.54 -10.88 -1.27
CA ALA A 316 31.28 -9.53 -0.76
C ALA A 316 31.97 -8.41 -1.59
N CYS A 317 33.12 -8.71 -2.23
CA CYS A 317 33.91 -7.75 -3.00
C CYS A 317 33.71 -7.85 -4.52
N TYR A 318 32.70 -8.56 -5.04
CA TYR A 318 32.38 -8.42 -6.46
C TYR A 318 31.83 -7.02 -6.75
N PRO A 319 32.23 -6.36 -7.85
CA PRO A 319 31.79 -5.01 -8.17
C PRO A 319 30.39 -5.02 -8.82
N LEU A 320 29.40 -5.50 -8.08
CA LEU A 320 28.02 -5.65 -8.53
C LEU A 320 27.08 -4.79 -7.70
N ASP A 321 26.26 -3.97 -8.35
CA ASP A 321 25.26 -3.13 -7.71
C ASP A 321 24.16 -3.92 -6.96
N SER A 322 24.04 -5.22 -7.20
CA SER A 322 23.13 -6.12 -6.51
C SER A 322 23.70 -6.70 -5.21
N ILE A 323 24.95 -6.36 -4.84
CA ILE A 323 25.57 -6.80 -3.58
C ILE A 323 25.56 -5.64 -2.58
N VAL A 324 25.32 -5.98 -1.31
CA VAL A 324 25.58 -5.13 -0.15
C VAL A 324 26.57 -5.85 0.77
N SER A 325 27.78 -5.34 0.84
CA SER A 325 28.87 -5.86 1.68
C SER A 325 28.86 -5.24 3.07
N VAL A 326 28.85 -6.06 4.13
CA VAL A 326 28.55 -5.64 5.49
C VAL A 326 29.71 -5.88 6.45
N ALA A 327 30.21 -4.80 7.07
CA ALA A 327 31.18 -4.83 8.17
C ALA A 327 30.51 -5.03 9.54
N ALA A 328 31.24 -5.60 10.51
CA ALA A 328 30.75 -5.79 11.89
C ALA A 328 31.11 -4.60 12.79
N VAL A 329 30.12 -4.13 13.55
CA VAL A 329 30.22 -3.09 14.59
C VAL A 329 29.88 -3.68 15.96
N GLY A 330 30.54 -3.23 17.01
CA GLY A 330 30.26 -3.62 18.40
C GLY A 330 29.38 -2.60 19.12
N GLN A 331 28.97 -2.92 20.36
CA GLN A 331 28.15 -2.06 21.25
C GLN A 331 28.76 -0.68 21.56
N THR A 332 30.06 -0.51 21.33
CA THR A 332 30.74 0.79 21.51
C THR A 332 30.75 1.62 20.24
N LEU A 333 30.00 1.20 19.23
CA LEU A 333 29.95 1.82 17.89
C LEU A 333 31.32 1.86 17.17
N LEU A 334 32.24 0.99 17.60
CA LEU A 334 33.52 0.81 16.93
C LEU A 334 33.43 -0.38 15.95
N ARG A 335 34.07 -0.28 14.80
CA ARG A 335 34.28 -1.42 13.90
C ARG A 335 34.99 -2.53 14.68
N ALA A 336 34.48 -3.74 14.59
CA ALA A 336 35.12 -4.90 15.24
C ALA A 336 36.52 -5.11 14.67
N SER A 337 37.51 -5.42 15.54
CA SER A 337 38.89 -5.58 15.10
C SER A 337 39.10 -6.69 14.08
N PHE A 338 38.26 -7.73 14.12
CA PHE A 338 38.27 -8.83 13.16
C PHE A 338 37.58 -8.47 11.84
N SER A 339 36.68 -7.46 11.82
CA SER A 339 35.91 -7.15 10.61
C SER A 339 36.82 -6.66 9.49
N ASN A 340 36.72 -7.26 8.32
CA ASN A 340 37.24 -6.66 7.11
C ASN A 340 36.57 -5.30 6.87
N TYR A 341 37.26 -4.44 6.12
CA TYR A 341 36.85 -3.08 5.80
C TYR A 341 37.39 -2.71 4.40
N GLY A 342 36.84 -1.70 3.77
CA GLY A 342 37.29 -1.21 2.47
C GLY A 342 36.47 0.00 2.05
N ALA A 343 37.13 1.11 1.71
CA ALA A 343 36.46 2.34 1.32
C ALA A 343 35.70 2.23 -0.02
N GLN A 344 35.98 1.18 -0.81
CA GLN A 344 35.38 0.92 -2.11
C GLN A 344 34.61 -0.41 -2.16
N SER A 345 34.99 -1.39 -1.33
CA SER A 345 34.51 -2.79 -1.41
C SER A 345 33.64 -3.24 -0.24
N VAL A 346 33.50 -2.41 0.81
CA VAL A 346 32.61 -2.69 1.94
C VAL A 346 31.63 -1.54 2.10
N ASP A 347 30.34 -1.81 2.00
CA ASP A 347 29.34 -0.75 1.84
C ASP A 347 28.98 -0.04 3.14
N LEU A 348 28.61 -0.80 4.17
CA LEU A 348 28.16 -0.23 5.44
C LEU A 348 28.45 -1.18 6.63
N GLY A 349 28.22 -0.73 7.84
CA GLY A 349 28.32 -1.54 9.04
C GLY A 349 26.97 -1.98 9.58
N ALA A 350 27.00 -3.03 10.42
CA ALA A 350 25.85 -3.47 11.21
C ALA A 350 26.32 -4.15 12.51
N PRO A 351 25.47 -4.34 13.54
CA PRO A 351 25.78 -5.06 14.76
C PRO A 351 26.31 -6.46 14.48
N GLY A 352 27.54 -6.77 14.93
CA GLY A 352 28.20 -8.03 14.62
C GLY A 352 29.03 -8.62 15.76
N VAL A 353 28.97 -8.04 16.97
CA VAL A 353 29.74 -8.51 18.13
C VAL A 353 28.78 -8.92 19.25
N SER A 354 28.91 -10.17 19.74
CA SER A 354 28.05 -10.72 20.79
C SER A 354 26.55 -10.58 20.49
N ILE A 355 26.16 -10.95 19.28
CA ILE A 355 24.78 -10.92 18.80
C ILE A 355 24.04 -12.13 19.29
N TYR A 356 22.94 -11.92 20.02
CA TYR A 356 22.11 -12.98 20.62
C TYR A 356 20.98 -13.37 19.66
N SER A 357 20.87 -14.68 19.37
CA SER A 357 19.89 -15.21 18.40
C SER A 357 19.57 -16.67 18.67
N THR A 358 18.77 -17.29 17.81
CA THR A 358 18.41 -18.71 17.84
C THR A 358 19.62 -19.62 17.59
N LEU A 359 19.64 -20.79 18.21
CA LEU A 359 20.66 -21.83 18.03
C LEU A 359 20.02 -23.21 17.87
N ARG A 360 20.78 -24.15 17.30
CA ARG A 360 20.39 -25.57 17.26
C ARG A 360 19.97 -26.12 18.63
N GLY A 361 19.09 -27.11 18.58
CA GLY A 361 18.54 -27.74 19.79
C GLY A 361 17.48 -26.85 20.45
N SER A 362 16.87 -25.93 19.68
CA SER A 362 15.83 -25.01 20.16
C SER A 362 16.32 -24.15 21.36
N THR A 363 17.55 -23.66 21.26
CA THR A 363 18.22 -22.84 22.26
C THR A 363 18.58 -21.48 21.68
N TYR A 364 19.19 -20.62 22.50
CA TYR A 364 19.58 -19.27 22.13
C TYR A 364 20.99 -18.98 22.65
N GLY A 365 21.72 -18.13 21.97
CA GLY A 365 23.07 -17.76 22.39
C GLY A 365 23.69 -16.67 21.53
N SER A 366 24.90 -16.25 21.90
CA SER A 366 25.61 -15.17 21.23
C SER A 366 26.70 -15.69 20.30
N MET A 367 26.79 -15.08 19.12
CA MET A 367 27.90 -15.23 18.18
C MET A 367 28.47 -13.86 17.80
N SER A 368 29.69 -13.86 17.22
CA SER A 368 30.34 -12.65 16.71
C SER A 368 30.92 -12.89 15.33
N GLY A 369 30.76 -11.96 14.42
CA GLY A 369 31.26 -12.03 13.05
C GLY A 369 30.55 -11.04 12.13
N THR A 370 31.12 -10.77 10.98
CA THR A 370 30.42 -10.12 9.88
C THR A 370 29.23 -10.98 9.42
N SER A 371 29.26 -12.28 9.70
CA SER A 371 28.15 -13.23 9.55
C SER A 371 26.91 -12.86 10.37
N MET A 372 27.05 -12.14 11.48
CA MET A 372 25.93 -11.66 12.32
C MET A 372 25.54 -10.23 11.95
N ALA A 373 26.43 -9.50 11.30
CA ALA A 373 26.16 -8.16 10.79
C ALA A 373 25.30 -8.20 9.51
N SER A 374 25.65 -9.05 8.56
CA SER A 374 24.95 -9.22 7.28
C SER A 374 23.43 -9.47 7.45
N PRO A 375 22.97 -10.40 8.33
CA PRO A 375 21.53 -10.66 8.49
C PRO A 375 20.73 -9.49 9.07
N HIS A 376 21.32 -8.59 9.84
CA HIS A 376 20.65 -7.35 10.22
C HIS A 376 20.32 -6.51 8.99
N VAL A 377 21.27 -6.37 8.06
CA VAL A 377 21.06 -5.62 6.81
C VAL A 377 20.06 -6.32 5.89
N ALA A 378 20.13 -7.65 5.77
CA ALA A 378 19.15 -8.42 5.01
C ALA A 378 17.73 -8.26 5.57
N GLY A 379 17.60 -8.27 6.90
CA GLY A 379 16.33 -8.01 7.59
C GLY A 379 15.81 -6.60 7.36
N VAL A 380 16.67 -5.57 7.43
CA VAL A 380 16.27 -4.18 7.15
C VAL A 380 15.90 -4.00 5.67
N ALA A 381 16.64 -4.60 4.74
CA ALA A 381 16.28 -4.60 3.32
C ALA A 381 14.89 -5.21 3.09
N ALA A 382 14.55 -6.26 3.83
CA ALA A 382 13.24 -6.90 3.74
C ALA A 382 12.13 -6.07 4.41
N LEU A 383 12.41 -5.31 5.48
CA LEU A 383 11.48 -4.31 6.01
C LEU A 383 11.21 -3.20 4.98
N VAL A 384 12.25 -2.73 4.28
CA VAL A 384 12.07 -1.77 3.17
C VAL A 384 11.19 -2.37 2.09
N LEU A 385 11.43 -3.61 1.68
CA LEU A 385 10.63 -4.29 0.65
C LEU A 385 9.18 -4.56 1.12
N ALA A 386 8.97 -4.84 2.41
CA ALA A 386 7.63 -4.99 2.98
C ALA A 386 6.83 -3.67 2.94
N THR A 387 7.50 -2.53 2.98
CA THR A 387 6.89 -1.19 2.86
C THR A 387 6.84 -0.67 1.42
N MET A 388 7.66 -1.23 0.52
CA MET A 388 7.75 -0.90 -0.91
C MET A 388 7.86 -2.19 -1.73
N PRO A 389 6.76 -2.95 -1.93
CA PRO A 389 6.80 -4.28 -2.55
C PRO A 389 7.41 -4.30 -3.97
N ASP A 390 7.22 -3.21 -4.70
CA ASP A 390 7.72 -3.05 -6.09
C ASP A 390 9.10 -2.41 -6.18
N ALA A 391 9.77 -2.14 -5.04
CA ALA A 391 11.10 -1.52 -5.05
C ALA A 391 12.10 -2.37 -5.83
N SER A 392 12.85 -1.72 -6.72
CA SER A 392 13.97 -2.36 -7.41
C SER A 392 15.14 -2.63 -6.46
N VAL A 393 16.08 -3.49 -6.85
CA VAL A 393 17.34 -3.71 -6.11
C VAL A 393 18.08 -2.40 -5.87
N ALA A 394 18.16 -1.55 -6.89
CA ALA A 394 18.79 -0.23 -6.78
C ALA A 394 18.06 0.64 -5.75
N THR A 395 16.73 0.67 -5.77
CA THR A 395 15.93 1.44 -4.81
C THR A 395 16.18 0.99 -3.37
N ILE A 396 16.20 -0.32 -3.12
CA ILE A 396 16.46 -0.88 -1.78
C ILE A 396 17.89 -0.50 -1.34
N ARG A 397 18.89 -0.74 -2.19
CA ARG A 397 20.31 -0.42 -1.91
C ARG A 397 20.51 1.07 -1.64
N ASP A 398 20.01 1.93 -2.53
CA ASP A 398 20.14 3.38 -2.37
C ASP A 398 19.48 3.87 -1.08
N ARG A 399 18.35 3.26 -0.70
CA ARG A 399 17.68 3.56 0.56
C ARG A 399 18.54 3.18 1.76
N LEU A 400 19.08 1.97 1.79
CA LEU A 400 20.00 1.52 2.84
C LEU A 400 21.20 2.45 2.97
N PHE A 401 21.79 2.88 1.84
CA PHE A 401 22.99 3.72 1.82
C PHE A 401 22.71 5.17 2.24
N ALA A 402 21.60 5.73 1.79
CA ALA A 402 21.22 7.11 2.09
C ALA A 402 20.78 7.32 3.55
N THR A 403 20.38 6.25 4.23
CA THR A 403 19.80 6.31 5.58
C THR A 403 20.69 5.73 6.66
N VAL A 404 21.96 5.41 6.38
CA VAL A 404 22.90 4.95 7.40
C VAL A 404 23.09 6.01 8.49
N ARG A 405 23.25 5.56 9.71
CA ARG A 405 23.74 6.40 10.80
C ARG A 405 25.25 6.57 10.67
N PRO A 406 25.79 7.78 10.44
CA PRO A 406 27.22 8.00 10.30
C PRO A 406 27.98 7.62 11.59
N LEU A 407 29.06 6.85 11.45
CA LEU A 407 29.94 6.47 12.55
C LEU A 407 31.38 6.86 12.26
N ALA A 408 32.00 7.56 13.22
CA ALA A 408 33.42 7.97 13.08
C ALA A 408 34.36 6.78 12.83
N SER A 409 34.03 5.59 13.35
CA SER A 409 34.80 4.36 13.19
C SER A 409 34.68 3.72 11.80
N LEU A 410 33.70 4.14 10.99
CA LEU A 410 33.45 3.65 9.65
C LEU A 410 33.81 4.68 8.56
N GLN A 411 34.07 5.92 8.94
CA GLN A 411 34.46 6.98 7.99
C GLN A 411 35.78 6.62 7.28
N GLY A 412 35.73 6.59 5.94
CA GLY A 412 36.89 6.26 5.09
C GLY A 412 37.31 4.79 5.14
N VAL A 413 36.54 3.92 5.77
CA VAL A 413 36.78 2.46 5.84
C VAL A 413 35.58 1.63 5.39
N THR A 414 34.46 2.29 5.03
CA THR A 414 33.34 1.75 4.27
C THR A 414 32.85 2.80 3.29
N VAL A 415 32.13 2.38 2.24
CA VAL A 415 31.59 3.27 1.18
C VAL A 415 30.70 4.37 1.78
N THR A 416 29.78 4.01 2.67
CA THR A 416 28.83 4.97 3.26
C THR A 416 29.38 5.67 4.51
N GLY A 417 30.39 5.12 5.16
CA GLY A 417 30.90 5.63 6.44
C GLY A 417 29.92 5.50 7.60
N GLY A 418 28.89 4.65 7.49
CA GLY A 418 27.83 4.54 8.48
C GLY A 418 27.37 3.11 8.77
N MET A 419 26.54 2.98 9.80
CA MET A 419 25.88 1.75 10.21
C MET A 419 24.42 1.76 9.73
N VAL A 420 23.87 0.63 9.36
CA VAL A 420 22.46 0.49 9.01
C VAL A 420 21.55 1.02 10.13
N ASP A 421 20.50 1.73 9.74
CA ASP A 421 19.46 2.26 10.63
C ASP A 421 18.10 1.82 10.09
N ALA A 422 17.44 0.91 10.77
CA ALA A 422 16.19 0.32 10.32
C ALA A 422 15.06 1.35 10.31
N ALA A 423 14.99 2.20 11.35
CA ALA A 423 13.96 3.22 11.42
C ALA A 423 14.11 4.25 10.29
N ALA A 424 15.33 4.75 10.07
CA ALA A 424 15.59 5.68 8.97
C ALA A 424 15.37 5.03 7.60
N ALA A 425 15.71 3.74 7.45
CA ALA A 425 15.50 3.01 6.20
C ALA A 425 14.01 2.87 5.85
N VAL A 426 13.12 2.72 6.80
CA VAL A 426 11.66 2.66 6.58
C VAL A 426 10.96 4.01 6.80
N ALA A 427 11.62 5.03 7.36
CA ALA A 427 11.05 6.34 7.61
C ALA A 427 10.69 7.06 6.30
N GLY A 428 9.51 7.68 6.27
CA GLY A 428 9.04 8.39 5.07
C GLY A 428 8.63 7.46 3.92
N ILE A 429 8.82 6.13 4.07
CA ILE A 429 8.12 5.11 3.32
C ILE A 429 6.82 4.76 4.06
N GLY A 430 6.79 5.06 5.36
CA GLY A 430 5.62 4.88 6.20
C GLY A 430 4.47 5.64 5.60
N GLY A 431 3.60 4.89 5.01
CA GLY A 431 2.48 5.37 4.29
C GLY A 431 1.58 6.15 5.21
N THR A 432 1.45 7.37 4.89
CA THR A 432 0.16 7.99 5.00
C THR A 432 -0.78 7.25 4.07
N ALA A 433 -2.02 7.07 4.48
CA ALA A 433 -3.08 6.74 3.55
C ALA A 433 -2.89 7.56 2.26
N PRO A 434 -3.19 7.04 1.09
CA PRO A 434 -2.99 7.74 -0.17
C PRO A 434 -3.65 9.12 -0.18
N ALA A 435 -3.19 10.01 -1.05
CA ALA A 435 -3.89 11.27 -1.26
C ALA A 435 -5.32 11.01 -1.78
N THR A 436 -6.28 11.80 -1.30
CA THR A 436 -7.69 11.69 -1.68
C THR A 436 -7.88 11.89 -3.19
N PRO A 437 -8.53 10.98 -3.91
CA PRO A 437 -8.89 11.16 -5.31
C PRO A 437 -9.79 12.39 -5.49
N GLY A 438 -9.62 13.11 -6.59
CA GLY A 438 -10.36 14.33 -6.86
C GLY A 438 -11.24 14.28 -8.12
N ASN A 439 -12.14 15.27 -8.26
CA ASN A 439 -12.88 15.51 -9.49
C ASN A 439 -13.69 14.31 -10.02
N LEU A 440 -14.21 13.44 -9.12
CA LEU A 440 -15.07 12.34 -9.54
C LEU A 440 -16.31 12.88 -10.28
N ALA A 441 -16.55 12.40 -11.49
CA ALA A 441 -17.66 12.80 -12.34
C ALA A 441 -18.26 11.61 -13.08
N ALA A 442 -19.58 11.63 -13.32
CA ALA A 442 -20.25 10.76 -14.26
C ALA A 442 -20.13 11.39 -15.66
N VAL A 443 -19.28 10.82 -16.53
CA VAL A 443 -18.95 11.38 -17.85
C VAL A 443 -19.87 10.89 -18.96
N THR A 444 -20.43 9.69 -18.84
CA THR A 444 -21.45 9.16 -19.75
C THR A 444 -22.49 8.39 -18.95
N VAL A 445 -23.77 8.71 -19.15
CA VAL A 445 -24.89 8.06 -18.47
C VAL A 445 -25.88 7.55 -19.51
N THR A 446 -26.14 6.26 -19.48
CA THR A 446 -27.18 5.60 -20.29
C THR A 446 -28.23 4.98 -19.40
N SER A 447 -29.29 4.39 -19.97
CA SER A 447 -30.31 3.64 -19.18
C SER A 447 -29.77 2.36 -18.54
N ALA A 448 -28.58 1.90 -18.93
CA ALA A 448 -27.98 0.62 -18.49
C ALA A 448 -26.55 0.74 -18.00
N SER A 449 -25.92 1.91 -18.06
CA SER A 449 -24.55 2.10 -17.60
C SER A 449 -24.26 3.55 -17.19
N VAL A 450 -23.30 3.71 -16.27
CA VAL A 450 -22.71 4.99 -15.84
C VAL A 450 -21.20 4.87 -15.94
N SER A 451 -20.57 5.66 -16.84
CA SER A 451 -19.11 5.77 -16.89
C SER A 451 -18.64 6.89 -15.98
N LEU A 452 -17.67 6.58 -15.13
CA LEU A 452 -17.09 7.45 -14.12
C LEU A 452 -15.64 7.78 -14.49
N ALA A 453 -15.20 8.99 -14.17
CA ALA A 453 -13.81 9.40 -14.25
C ALA A 453 -13.43 10.24 -13.02
N TRP A 454 -12.17 10.15 -12.58
CA TRP A 454 -11.63 10.93 -11.47
C TRP A 454 -10.17 11.28 -11.69
N THR A 455 -9.65 12.18 -10.87
CA THR A 455 -8.24 12.51 -10.83
C THR A 455 -7.56 11.67 -9.75
N ASP A 456 -6.52 10.96 -10.12
CA ASP A 456 -5.59 10.35 -9.18
C ASP A 456 -4.63 11.42 -8.66
N ASN A 457 -4.64 11.64 -7.35
CA ASN A 457 -3.78 12.58 -6.65
C ASN A 457 -2.71 11.87 -5.81
N ALA A 458 -2.75 10.54 -5.73
CA ALA A 458 -1.80 9.73 -5.00
C ALA A 458 -0.59 9.36 -5.87
N GLN A 459 0.46 8.88 -5.25
CA GLN A 459 1.64 8.28 -5.90
C GLN A 459 2.08 7.03 -5.13
N ASN A 460 1.28 6.63 -4.14
CA ASN A 460 1.59 5.53 -3.23
C ASN A 460 0.38 4.62 -2.98
N GLU A 461 -0.65 4.70 -3.81
CA GLU A 461 -1.83 3.84 -3.70
C GLU A 461 -1.57 2.46 -4.30
N SER A 462 -2.14 1.43 -3.67
CA SER A 462 -2.22 0.07 -4.23
C SER A 462 -3.46 -0.10 -5.11
N GLY A 463 -4.43 0.82 -5.00
CA GLY A 463 -5.66 0.79 -5.77
C GLY A 463 -6.74 1.73 -5.25
N PHE A 464 -7.96 1.52 -5.75
CA PHE A 464 -9.12 2.34 -5.44
C PHE A 464 -10.33 1.47 -5.06
N HIS A 465 -11.09 1.89 -4.06
CA HIS A 465 -12.42 1.39 -3.77
C HIS A 465 -13.46 2.37 -4.32
N LEU A 466 -14.23 1.90 -5.31
CA LEU A 466 -15.35 2.65 -5.86
C LEU A 466 -16.64 2.18 -5.19
N GLU A 467 -17.39 3.12 -4.64
CA GLU A 467 -18.63 2.87 -3.94
C GLU A 467 -19.82 3.52 -4.64
N ARG A 468 -20.97 2.86 -4.54
CA ARG A 468 -22.26 3.33 -5.05
C ARG A 468 -23.31 3.31 -3.94
N SER A 469 -24.18 4.32 -3.97
CA SER A 469 -25.42 4.39 -3.21
C SER A 469 -26.59 4.59 -4.16
N GLY A 470 -27.74 3.97 -3.88
CA GLY A 470 -29.03 4.33 -4.46
C GLY A 470 -29.69 5.42 -3.60
N ASP A 471 -30.85 5.92 -4.03
CA ASP A 471 -31.58 6.98 -3.36
C ASP A 471 -31.95 6.59 -1.90
N GLY A 472 -31.29 7.23 -0.92
CA GLY A 472 -31.46 6.97 0.51
C GLY A 472 -30.77 5.72 1.06
N ALA A 473 -30.03 4.96 0.28
CA ALA A 473 -29.30 3.77 0.73
C ALA A 473 -27.88 4.12 1.22
N PRO A 474 -27.25 3.30 2.09
CA PRO A 474 -25.84 3.44 2.41
C PRO A 474 -24.96 3.16 1.19
N PHE A 475 -23.75 3.74 1.18
CA PHE A 475 -22.73 3.41 0.18
C PHE A 475 -22.25 1.96 0.36
N SER A 476 -21.99 1.29 -0.76
CA SER A 476 -21.37 -0.04 -0.79
C SER A 476 -20.32 -0.11 -1.90
N THR A 477 -19.24 -0.82 -1.65
CA THR A 477 -18.17 -1.05 -2.65
C THR A 477 -18.72 -1.87 -3.82
N ILE A 478 -18.58 -1.34 -5.03
CA ILE A 478 -19.01 -1.99 -6.28
C ILE A 478 -17.81 -2.45 -7.12
N ALA A 479 -16.62 -1.88 -6.88
CA ALA A 479 -15.38 -2.29 -7.53
C ALA A 479 -14.17 -2.00 -6.65
N THR A 480 -13.17 -2.90 -6.70
CA THR A 480 -11.79 -2.66 -6.24
C THR A 480 -10.91 -2.65 -7.48
N LEU A 481 -10.19 -1.56 -7.69
CA LEU A 481 -9.44 -1.26 -8.90
C LEU A 481 -7.95 -1.17 -8.56
N GLY A 482 -7.09 -1.43 -9.55
CA GLY A 482 -5.64 -1.33 -9.38
C GLY A 482 -5.13 0.11 -9.29
N ALA A 483 -3.85 0.26 -8.93
CA ALA A 483 -3.15 1.54 -8.88
C ALA A 483 -3.23 2.30 -10.22
N ASN A 484 -3.15 3.63 -10.16
CA ASN A 484 -3.22 4.54 -11.31
C ASN A 484 -4.51 4.44 -12.15
N THR A 485 -5.59 3.84 -11.63
CA THR A 485 -6.88 3.79 -12.31
C THR A 485 -7.62 5.11 -12.14
N THR A 486 -8.04 5.73 -13.26
CA THR A 486 -8.73 7.04 -13.27
C THR A 486 -10.15 6.98 -13.83
N GLY A 487 -10.71 5.80 -14.06
CA GLY A 487 -12.08 5.65 -14.56
C GLY A 487 -12.59 4.22 -14.51
N TRP A 488 -13.92 4.10 -14.48
CA TRP A 488 -14.61 2.81 -14.48
C TRP A 488 -16.05 2.95 -14.97
N THR A 489 -16.65 1.86 -15.46
CA THR A 489 -18.03 1.87 -15.94
C THR A 489 -18.89 0.92 -15.12
N ASP A 490 -19.91 1.47 -14.46
CA ASP A 490 -20.94 0.71 -13.78
C ASP A 490 -22.02 0.28 -14.78
N SER A 491 -22.12 -1.03 -15.01
CA SER A 491 -23.18 -1.66 -15.82
C SER A 491 -24.28 -2.31 -14.97
N GLY A 492 -24.21 -2.16 -13.66
CA GLY A 492 -25.19 -2.69 -12.72
C GLY A 492 -26.31 -1.70 -12.34
N VAL A 493 -26.61 -0.74 -13.21
CA VAL A 493 -27.64 0.30 -12.96
C VAL A 493 -28.95 -0.03 -13.67
N ALA A 494 -30.07 0.44 -13.11
CA ALA A 494 -31.40 0.36 -13.72
C ALA A 494 -31.83 1.70 -14.31
N ALA A 495 -32.72 1.66 -15.32
CA ALA A 495 -33.26 2.85 -15.95
C ALA A 495 -34.14 3.69 -14.99
N GLY A 496 -34.06 5.01 -15.11
CA GLY A 496 -34.89 5.96 -14.36
C GLY A 496 -34.57 6.05 -12.88
N GLN A 497 -33.36 5.67 -12.47
CA GLN A 497 -32.90 5.71 -11.08
C GLN A 497 -31.83 6.80 -10.89
N THR A 498 -31.66 7.24 -9.63
CA THR A 498 -30.57 8.13 -9.22
C THR A 498 -29.53 7.33 -8.45
N TYR A 499 -28.26 7.50 -8.82
CA TYR A 499 -27.12 6.86 -8.18
C TYR A 499 -26.10 7.90 -7.74
N TYR A 500 -25.46 7.64 -6.61
CA TYR A 500 -24.41 8.44 -6.03
C TYR A 500 -23.14 7.59 -5.96
N TYR A 501 -22.02 8.17 -6.35
CA TYR A 501 -20.72 7.50 -6.40
C TYR A 501 -19.70 8.28 -5.60
N ARG A 502 -18.79 7.56 -4.94
CA ARG A 502 -17.58 8.11 -4.34
C ARG A 502 -16.45 7.11 -4.50
N VAL A 503 -15.21 7.58 -4.47
CA VAL A 503 -14.01 6.76 -4.59
C VAL A 503 -13.00 7.16 -3.54
N CYS A 504 -12.32 6.18 -2.91
CA CYS A 504 -11.13 6.40 -2.11
C CYS A 504 -9.96 5.59 -2.65
N ALA A 505 -8.75 6.08 -2.47
CA ALA A 505 -7.53 5.33 -2.72
C ALA A 505 -7.15 4.53 -1.46
N PHE A 506 -6.50 3.38 -1.62
CA PHE A 506 -6.02 2.58 -0.51
C PHE A 506 -4.61 2.06 -0.75
N ASN A 507 -3.90 1.80 0.33
CA ASN A 507 -2.65 1.04 0.37
C ASN A 507 -2.58 0.23 1.67
N SER A 508 -1.43 -0.40 1.96
CA SER A 508 -1.23 -1.18 3.19
C SER A 508 -1.30 -0.35 4.49
N PHE A 509 -1.30 0.98 4.39
CA PHE A 509 -1.32 1.90 5.54
C PHE A 509 -2.69 2.50 5.81
N GLY A 510 -3.67 2.23 4.96
CA GLY A 510 -5.05 2.66 5.13
C GLY A 510 -5.70 3.19 3.87
N GLU A 511 -6.92 3.70 4.04
CA GLU A 511 -7.69 4.36 2.99
C GLU A 511 -7.56 5.88 3.10
N SER A 512 -7.59 6.56 1.96
CA SER A 512 -7.73 8.02 1.90
C SER A 512 -9.12 8.44 2.37
N ASP A 513 -9.32 9.73 2.57
CA ASP A 513 -10.68 10.29 2.57
C ASP A 513 -11.35 10.00 1.21
N TYR A 514 -12.69 10.05 1.19
CA TYR A 514 -13.45 9.88 -0.05
C TYR A 514 -13.38 11.14 -0.92
N SER A 515 -13.41 10.95 -2.24
CA SER A 515 -13.61 12.03 -3.22
C SER A 515 -14.91 12.82 -2.96
N ASN A 516 -15.15 13.84 -3.76
CA ASN A 516 -16.49 14.39 -3.90
C ASN A 516 -17.48 13.30 -4.37
N VAL A 517 -18.75 13.47 -4.00
CA VAL A 517 -19.82 12.59 -4.48
C VAL A 517 -20.25 13.02 -5.88
N ALA A 518 -20.20 12.09 -6.85
CA ALA A 518 -20.79 12.28 -8.18
C ALA A 518 -22.21 11.72 -8.22
N THR A 519 -23.11 12.44 -8.87
CA THR A 519 -24.51 12.01 -9.03
C THR A 519 -24.79 11.68 -10.48
N ALA A 520 -25.45 10.55 -10.74
CA ALA A 520 -25.91 10.14 -12.05
C ALA A 520 -27.42 9.79 -12.02
N VAL A 521 -28.17 10.32 -12.98
CA VAL A 521 -29.59 9.98 -13.18
C VAL A 521 -29.71 9.22 -14.49
N THR A 522 -30.02 7.94 -14.43
CA THR A 522 -30.18 7.10 -15.63
C THR A 522 -31.48 7.46 -16.36
N PRO A 523 -31.45 7.63 -17.71
CA PRO A 523 -32.65 7.88 -18.50
C PRO A 523 -33.68 6.77 -18.31
N ARG A 524 -34.97 7.14 -18.29
CA ARG A 524 -36.06 6.17 -18.38
C ARG A 524 -36.10 5.54 -19.77
N THR A 525 -36.32 4.27 -19.86
CA THR A 525 -36.66 3.62 -21.12
C THR A 525 -38.13 3.90 -21.40
N GLU A 526 -38.43 4.76 -22.36
CA GLU A 526 -39.81 4.93 -22.82
C GLU A 526 -40.27 3.62 -23.45
N PRO A 527 -41.50 3.16 -23.15
CA PRO A 527 -42.04 1.96 -23.82
C PRO A 527 -42.12 2.20 -25.33
N VAL A 528 -41.59 1.29 -26.13
CA VAL A 528 -41.73 1.34 -27.60
C VAL A 528 -43.21 1.31 -27.92
N PRO A 529 -43.79 2.30 -28.69
CA PRO A 529 -45.19 2.33 -29.02
C PRO A 529 -45.57 1.04 -29.77
N VAL A 530 -46.49 0.27 -29.22
CA VAL A 530 -47.03 -0.93 -29.92
C VAL A 530 -47.99 -0.47 -31.00
N ALA A 531 -47.79 -0.90 -32.26
CA ALA A 531 -48.64 -0.55 -33.37
C ALA A 531 -50.11 -0.93 -33.08
N PRO A 532 -51.10 -0.10 -33.50
CA PRO A 532 -52.51 -0.43 -33.32
C PRO A 532 -52.88 -1.71 -34.08
N GLY A 533 -53.94 -2.34 -33.68
CA GLY A 533 -54.59 -3.41 -34.47
C GLY A 533 -55.17 -2.86 -35.78
N ALA A 534 -55.19 -3.68 -36.81
CA ALA A 534 -55.80 -3.29 -38.09
C ALA A 534 -57.29 -2.94 -37.96
N PRO A 535 -57.76 -1.85 -38.59
CA PRO A 535 -59.21 -1.63 -38.73
C PRO A 535 -59.87 -2.81 -39.44
N GLY A 536 -61.06 -3.22 -38.98
CA GLY A 536 -61.74 -4.37 -39.54
C GLY A 536 -63.12 -4.01 -40.17
N ASN A 537 -63.71 -4.95 -40.82
CA ASN A 537 -65.08 -4.85 -41.36
C ASN A 537 -65.36 -3.60 -42.25
N LEU A 538 -64.32 -3.15 -43.02
CA LEU A 538 -64.49 -2.03 -43.89
C LEU A 538 -65.57 -2.41 -44.98
N ALA A 539 -66.63 -1.62 -45.03
CA ALA A 539 -67.68 -1.72 -46.01
C ALA A 539 -67.87 -0.39 -46.75
N ALA A 540 -68.27 -0.46 -48.02
CA ALA A 540 -68.47 0.70 -48.87
C ALA A 540 -69.89 0.61 -49.51
N LYS A 541 -70.70 1.64 -49.36
CA LYS A 541 -72.09 1.75 -49.88
C LYS A 541 -72.24 3.01 -50.71
N ALA A 542 -72.70 2.86 -51.94
CA ALA A 542 -72.96 4.02 -52.77
C ALA A 542 -74.17 4.82 -52.24
N LEU A 543 -74.05 6.17 -52.28
CA LEU A 543 -75.10 7.10 -51.92
C LEU A 543 -75.39 8.01 -53.13
N ALA A 544 -76.61 8.56 -53.21
CA ALA A 544 -76.97 9.55 -54.25
C ALA A 544 -76.09 10.82 -54.07
N GLY A 545 -75.86 11.52 -55.20
CA GLY A 545 -75.07 12.73 -55.24
C GLY A 545 -73.57 12.50 -55.35
N LYS A 546 -73.12 11.44 -56.00
CA LYS A 546 -71.67 11.13 -56.21
C LYS A 546 -70.90 10.91 -54.90
N LYS A 547 -71.46 10.16 -53.94
CA LYS A 547 -70.90 9.88 -52.65
C LYS A 547 -70.84 8.39 -52.41
N ILE A 548 -69.86 7.97 -51.56
CA ILE A 548 -69.74 6.62 -51.06
C ILE A 548 -69.56 6.70 -49.52
N ALA A 549 -70.49 6.07 -48.81
CA ALA A 549 -70.38 5.91 -47.34
C ALA A 549 -69.45 4.72 -47.03
N LEU A 550 -68.53 4.91 -46.13
CA LEU A 550 -67.62 3.90 -45.62
C LEU A 550 -67.93 3.68 -44.14
N THR A 551 -67.90 2.44 -43.67
CA THR A 551 -68.01 2.07 -42.29
C THR A 551 -66.99 0.99 -41.97
N TRP A 552 -66.49 0.98 -40.74
CA TRP A 552 -65.51 0.00 -40.26
C TRP A 552 -65.52 -0.10 -38.74
N THR A 553 -64.76 -1.05 -38.18
CA THR A 553 -64.46 -1.15 -36.76
C THR A 553 -63.02 -0.76 -36.53
N LEU A 554 -62.72 -0.08 -35.42
CA LEU A 554 -61.33 0.17 -35.01
C LEU A 554 -60.71 -1.14 -34.52
N GLY A 555 -59.40 -1.28 -34.77
CA GLY A 555 -58.59 -2.36 -34.20
C GLY A 555 -58.33 -2.14 -32.71
N SER A 556 -57.64 -3.07 -32.08
CA SER A 556 -57.21 -2.97 -30.67
C SER A 556 -56.06 -1.94 -30.55
N GLY A 557 -55.92 -1.36 -29.35
CA GLY A 557 -54.86 -0.39 -29.03
C GLY A 557 -55.22 1.05 -29.35
N GLU A 558 -54.38 1.98 -28.90
CA GLU A 558 -54.59 3.41 -29.09
C GLU A 558 -54.43 3.80 -30.58
N THR A 559 -55.36 4.58 -31.09
CA THR A 559 -55.34 5.08 -32.48
C THR A 559 -55.36 6.61 -32.42
N THR A 560 -54.35 7.28 -32.92
CA THR A 560 -54.27 8.76 -32.98
C THR A 560 -54.90 9.28 -34.26
N HIS A 561 -54.79 8.56 -35.37
CA HIS A 561 -55.42 8.89 -36.67
C HIS A 561 -55.54 7.66 -37.57
N LEU A 562 -56.36 7.77 -38.59
CA LEU A 562 -56.54 6.77 -39.62
C LEU A 562 -56.07 7.31 -40.97
N MET A 563 -55.46 6.45 -41.81
CA MET A 563 -55.08 6.74 -43.17
C MET A 563 -55.96 5.91 -44.10
N LEU A 564 -56.90 6.56 -44.75
CA LEU A 564 -57.77 5.96 -45.80
C LEU A 564 -57.10 6.05 -47.18
N SER A 565 -56.86 4.92 -47.79
CA SER A 565 -56.36 4.86 -49.14
C SER A 565 -57.56 4.68 -50.11
N ARG A 566 -57.76 5.61 -51.02
CA ARG A 566 -58.77 5.56 -52.10
C ARG A 566 -58.11 5.36 -53.45
N ALA A 567 -58.52 4.38 -54.22
CA ALA A 567 -58.00 4.11 -55.56
C ALA A 567 -59.11 3.80 -56.57
N THR A 568 -58.85 3.91 -57.88
CA THR A 568 -59.76 3.50 -58.97
C THR A 568 -59.42 2.10 -59.47
N LYS A 569 -58.41 1.46 -58.97
CA LYS A 569 -57.99 0.07 -59.23
C LYS A 569 -57.78 -0.66 -57.92
N SER A 570 -58.01 -1.96 -57.88
CA SER A 570 -57.89 -2.80 -56.66
C SER A 570 -56.46 -3.02 -56.21
N ASP A 571 -55.45 -2.68 -57.02
CA ASP A 571 -54.02 -2.83 -56.67
C ASP A 571 -53.45 -1.66 -55.80
N PHE A 572 -54.20 -0.59 -55.61
CA PHE A 572 -53.87 0.61 -54.89
C PHE A 572 -52.54 1.30 -55.28
N LYS A 573 -51.98 0.98 -56.50
CA LYS A 573 -50.71 1.57 -56.98
C LYS A 573 -50.78 3.08 -57.15
N GLN A 574 -51.98 3.61 -57.46
CA GLN A 574 -52.27 5.03 -57.56
C GLN A 574 -53.44 5.37 -56.65
N SER A 575 -53.13 5.47 -55.32
CA SER A 575 -54.16 5.81 -54.35
C SER A 575 -53.99 7.26 -53.85
N VAL A 576 -55.12 7.88 -53.56
CA VAL A 576 -55.21 9.12 -52.83
C VAL A 576 -55.29 8.75 -51.31
N LEU A 577 -54.42 9.33 -50.50
CA LEU A 577 -54.40 9.15 -49.04
C LEU A 577 -55.22 10.26 -48.41
N ILE A 578 -56.12 9.88 -47.50
CA ILE A 578 -56.99 10.78 -46.74
C ILE A 578 -56.77 10.51 -45.26
N THR A 579 -56.27 11.50 -44.52
CA THR A 579 -56.09 11.41 -43.05
C THR A 579 -57.42 11.70 -42.37
N LEU A 580 -57.82 10.80 -41.46
CA LEU A 580 -59.05 10.92 -40.71
C LEU A 580 -58.74 10.92 -39.19
N ALA A 581 -59.49 11.66 -38.41
CA ALA A 581 -59.54 11.45 -36.96
C ALA A 581 -60.02 10.04 -36.63
N PRO A 582 -59.77 9.49 -35.44
CA PRO A 582 -60.27 8.22 -35.04
C PRO A 582 -61.81 8.21 -35.11
N ALA A 583 -62.36 7.45 -36.05
CA ALA A 583 -63.78 7.36 -36.33
C ALA A 583 -64.10 5.96 -36.85
N THR A 584 -65.36 5.59 -36.94
CA THR A 584 -65.85 4.32 -37.48
C THR A 584 -66.60 4.47 -38.77
N SER A 585 -66.66 5.69 -39.35
CA SER A 585 -67.33 5.96 -40.65
C SER A 585 -66.73 7.21 -41.31
N TYR A 586 -66.85 7.28 -42.62
CA TYR A 586 -66.49 8.44 -43.43
C TYR A 586 -67.39 8.45 -44.72
N THR A 587 -67.75 9.63 -45.13
CA THR A 587 -68.41 9.78 -46.42
C THR A 587 -67.51 10.44 -47.42
N ASP A 588 -67.11 9.69 -48.44
CA ASP A 588 -66.30 10.20 -49.51
C ASP A 588 -67.21 10.85 -50.57
N SER A 589 -66.90 12.09 -50.92
CA SER A 589 -67.76 12.92 -51.82
C SER A 589 -66.95 13.49 -52.97
N GLY A 590 -67.67 14.08 -53.98
CA GLY A 590 -67.00 14.64 -55.12
C GLY A 590 -66.52 13.59 -56.17
N LEU A 591 -67.06 12.40 -56.12
CA LEU A 591 -66.66 11.28 -56.96
C LEU A 591 -67.23 11.40 -58.37
N VAL A 592 -66.63 10.69 -59.30
CA VAL A 592 -67.11 10.65 -60.67
C VAL A 592 -68.20 9.56 -60.83
N ALA A 593 -69.40 9.94 -61.13
CA ALA A 593 -70.51 9.00 -61.35
C ALA A 593 -70.15 7.92 -62.39
N GLY A 594 -70.50 6.68 -62.08
CA GLY A 594 -70.18 5.52 -62.95
C GLY A 594 -68.83 4.86 -62.72
N LYS A 595 -67.90 5.50 -61.99
CA LYS A 595 -66.58 4.92 -61.60
C LYS A 595 -66.68 4.08 -60.32
N VAL A 596 -65.93 2.98 -60.28
CA VAL A 596 -65.73 2.16 -59.10
C VAL A 596 -64.51 2.70 -58.32
N TYR A 597 -64.67 2.83 -57.02
CA TYR A 597 -63.61 3.24 -56.08
C TYR A 597 -63.36 2.11 -55.10
N TYR A 598 -62.07 1.87 -54.80
CA TYR A 598 -61.56 0.88 -53.85
C TYR A 598 -60.98 1.61 -52.65
N TYR A 599 -61.20 1.05 -51.48
CA TYR A 599 -60.80 1.65 -50.17
C TYR A 599 -60.13 0.61 -49.30
N ARG A 600 -59.10 1.06 -48.48
CA ARG A 600 -58.52 0.34 -47.38
C ARG A 600 -58.04 1.34 -46.38
N LEU A 601 -57.88 0.91 -45.06
CA LEU A 601 -57.53 1.74 -43.96
C LEU A 601 -56.32 1.19 -43.22
N GLN A 602 -55.49 2.09 -42.66
CA GLN A 602 -54.52 1.80 -41.59
C GLN A 602 -54.81 2.70 -40.40
N ALA A 603 -54.59 2.18 -39.19
CA ALA A 603 -54.59 2.96 -37.96
C ALA A 603 -53.17 3.29 -37.57
N PHE A 604 -52.96 4.44 -36.93
CA PHE A 604 -51.67 4.93 -36.44
C PHE A 604 -51.77 5.34 -34.98
N ASN A 605 -50.69 5.06 -34.20
CA ASN A 605 -50.43 5.71 -32.92
C ASN A 605 -49.07 6.44 -33.03
N GLY A 606 -49.07 7.75 -33.23
CA GLY A 606 -47.82 8.48 -33.52
C GLY A 606 -47.20 8.00 -34.83
N THR A 607 -46.04 7.33 -34.78
CA THR A 607 -45.26 6.86 -35.93
C THR A 607 -45.51 5.40 -36.34
N SER A 608 -46.17 4.60 -35.50
CA SER A 608 -46.39 3.18 -35.74
C SER A 608 -47.74 2.95 -36.49
N ALA A 609 -47.71 2.18 -37.59
CA ALA A 609 -48.86 1.88 -38.42
C ALA A 609 -49.36 0.45 -38.23
N SER A 610 -50.67 0.24 -38.22
CA SER A 610 -51.28 -1.08 -38.27
C SER A 610 -51.09 -1.75 -39.65
N PRO A 611 -51.33 -3.04 -39.79
CA PRO A 611 -51.66 -3.62 -41.10
C PRO A 611 -52.89 -2.94 -41.72
N TYR A 612 -53.06 -3.08 -43.05
CA TYR A 612 -54.26 -2.59 -43.72
C TYR A 612 -55.52 -3.39 -43.31
N SER A 613 -56.68 -2.72 -43.32
CA SER A 613 -57.98 -3.36 -43.25
C SER A 613 -58.22 -4.29 -44.47
N ASN A 614 -59.30 -5.04 -44.44
CA ASN A 614 -59.84 -5.56 -45.67
C ASN A 614 -60.14 -4.42 -46.69
N SER A 615 -60.11 -4.72 -47.97
CA SER A 615 -60.51 -3.75 -48.98
C SER A 615 -62.05 -3.80 -49.26
N ALA A 616 -62.61 -2.62 -49.50
CA ALA A 616 -64.02 -2.50 -49.87
C ALA A 616 -64.13 -1.64 -51.17
N SER A 617 -65.16 -1.85 -51.94
CA SER A 617 -65.41 -1.06 -53.17
C SER A 617 -66.87 -0.76 -53.38
N ALA A 618 -67.18 0.37 -54.03
CA ALA A 618 -68.50 0.73 -54.48
C ALA A 618 -68.41 1.56 -55.75
N LYS A 619 -69.47 1.49 -56.58
CA LYS A 619 -69.63 2.31 -57.79
C LYS A 619 -70.37 3.59 -57.41
N ALA A 620 -69.78 4.76 -57.71
CA ALA A 620 -70.41 6.04 -57.41
C ALA A 620 -71.63 6.24 -58.31
N ILE A 621 -72.81 6.61 -57.76
CA ILE A 621 -74.06 6.86 -58.44
C ILE A 621 -74.38 8.36 -58.47
N ARG A 622 -75.31 8.79 -59.43
CA ARG A 622 -75.73 10.21 -59.54
C ARG A 622 -76.49 10.69 -58.29
#